data_0e88874281f11301c9e80de505ca162c
#
_entry.id   0e88874281f11301c9e80de505ca162c
#
_cell.length_a   1.000
_cell.length_b   1.000
_cell.length_c   1.000
_cell.angle_alpha   90.00
_cell.angle_beta   90.00
_cell.angle_gamma   90.00
#
_symmetry.space_group_name_H-M   'P 1'
#
loop_
_entity.id
_entity.type
_entity.pdbx_description
1 polymer ?
#
loop_
_entity_poly.entity_id
_entity_poly.type
_entity_poly.pdbx_seq_one_letter_code
_entity_poly.pdbx_strand_id
1 'polypeptide(L)'
;MRYPISIQTFETIINGNYVYVDKTDLVYSLAQEHVCFLSRPRRFGKSLLISTLDAYFSGRKELFKGLKMEALEQQWDVYPIFRIDFAKGRFDVENGLQNILEEYVSAWETVYGKSNIYTTLSSRFQYVLEQAAAKTGHKCVILIDEYDKPLLDVLDEPLEKVNRSILKDFYGTFKAADASLRFVLLTGVT
;
A
#
# COMPACT_ATOMS: atom_id res chain seq x y z
N MET A 1 -16.84 -5.91 26.43
CA MET A 1 -15.63 -5.94 25.59
C MET A 1 -16.02 -6.52 24.24
N ARG A 2 -15.79 -5.81 23.12
CA ARG A 2 -16.22 -6.24 21.77
C ARG A 2 -14.99 -6.72 20.99
N TYR A 3 -15.01 -7.94 20.44
CA TYR A 3 -13.92 -8.46 19.63
C TYR A 3 -14.12 -8.09 18.15
N PRO A 4 -13.05 -7.69 17.42
CA PRO A 4 -13.12 -7.26 16.02
C PRO A 4 -13.18 -8.45 15.05
N ILE A 5 -14.27 -9.22 15.08
CA ILE A 5 -14.44 -10.38 14.20
C ILE A 5 -14.59 -9.88 12.76
N SER A 6 -13.65 -10.31 11.87
CA SER A 6 -13.59 -9.93 10.45
C SER A 6 -13.39 -8.43 10.15
N ILE A 7 -13.02 -7.62 11.15
CA ILE A 7 -12.70 -6.21 10.94
C ILE A 7 -11.19 -6.09 10.65
N GLN A 8 -10.85 -5.49 9.52
CA GLN A 8 -9.46 -5.33 9.05
C GLN A 8 -9.05 -3.85 8.98
N THR A 9 -9.95 -2.93 9.32
CA THR A 9 -9.72 -1.49 9.27
C THR A 9 -9.42 -0.96 10.66
N PHE A 10 -8.23 -0.39 10.83
CA PHE A 10 -7.75 0.16 12.12
C PHE A 10 -8.70 1.21 12.69
N GLU A 11 -9.09 2.18 11.87
CA GLU A 11 -10.05 3.22 12.26
C GLU A 11 -11.37 2.64 12.80
N THR A 12 -11.91 1.61 12.14
CA THR A 12 -13.15 0.95 12.58
C THR A 12 -12.97 0.27 13.94
N ILE A 13 -11.80 -0.33 14.19
CA ILE A 13 -11.48 -0.97 15.47
C ILE A 13 -11.40 0.07 16.58
N ILE A 14 -10.68 1.15 16.37
CA ILE A 14 -10.47 2.19 17.38
C ILE A 14 -11.78 2.93 17.67
N ASN A 15 -12.46 3.47 16.64
CA ASN A 15 -13.68 4.24 16.79
C ASN A 15 -14.85 3.40 17.32
N GLY A 16 -14.86 2.10 17.03
CA GLY A 16 -15.87 1.14 17.51
C GLY A 16 -15.62 0.61 18.92
N ASN A 17 -14.55 1.06 19.61
CA ASN A 17 -14.13 0.55 20.92
C ASN A 17 -14.00 -0.98 20.97
N TYR A 18 -13.47 -1.57 19.90
CA TYR A 18 -13.14 -2.98 19.86
C TYR A 18 -11.84 -3.26 20.62
N VAL A 19 -11.68 -4.51 21.04
CA VAL A 19 -10.38 -4.96 21.62
C VAL A 19 -9.29 -4.81 20.58
N TYR A 20 -8.27 -4.03 20.90
CA TYR A 20 -7.06 -3.89 20.10
C TYR A 20 -5.85 -4.29 20.91
N VAL A 21 -5.06 -5.24 20.41
CA VAL A 21 -3.76 -5.58 20.99
C VAL A 21 -2.74 -4.60 20.46
N ASP A 22 -2.36 -3.66 21.29
CA ASP A 22 -1.44 -2.59 20.88
C ASP A 22 -0.03 -3.11 20.57
N LYS A 23 0.33 -3.05 19.30
CA LYS A 23 1.65 -3.30 18.72
C LYS A 23 2.13 -2.11 17.90
N THR A 24 1.61 -0.92 18.19
CA THR A 24 1.92 0.28 17.40
C THR A 24 3.36 0.74 17.54
N ASP A 25 4.06 0.33 18.60
CA ASP A 25 5.51 0.47 18.75
C ASP A 25 6.29 -0.28 17.64
N LEU A 26 5.86 -1.50 17.29
CA LEU A 26 6.45 -2.26 16.19
C LEU A 26 6.09 -1.65 14.83
N VAL A 27 4.87 -1.13 14.70
CA VAL A 27 4.43 -0.42 13.48
C VAL A 27 5.27 0.85 13.28
N TYR A 28 5.53 1.59 14.35
CA TYR A 28 6.40 2.77 14.32
C TYR A 28 7.83 2.40 13.88
N SER A 29 8.40 1.35 14.44
CA SER A 29 9.74 0.88 14.06
C SER A 29 9.79 0.45 12.60
N LEU A 30 8.76 -0.28 12.12
CA LEU A 30 8.65 -0.68 10.72
C LEU A 30 8.57 0.54 9.79
N ALA A 31 7.82 1.57 10.17
CA ALA A 31 7.66 2.79 9.39
C ALA A 31 8.94 3.63 9.26
N GLN A 32 10.00 3.34 10.03
CA GLN A 32 11.31 3.99 9.88
C GLN A 32 12.17 3.33 8.78
N GLU A 33 11.81 2.15 8.33
CA GLU A 33 12.48 1.48 7.21
C GLU A 33 12.14 2.16 5.87
N HIS A 34 12.86 1.78 4.82
CA HIS A 34 12.60 2.31 3.47
C HIS A 34 11.75 1.36 2.63
N VAL A 35 12.12 0.10 2.54
CA VAL A 35 11.38 -0.94 1.81
C VAL A 35 11.24 -2.16 2.70
N CYS A 36 10.00 -2.60 2.89
CA CYS A 36 9.66 -3.75 3.71
C CYS A 36 8.83 -4.76 2.93
N PHE A 37 9.08 -6.01 3.26
CA PHE A 37 8.36 -7.15 2.72
C PHE A 37 7.86 -8.01 3.86
N LEU A 38 6.55 -8.28 3.91
CA LEU A 38 5.94 -9.08 4.95
C LEU A 38 5.18 -10.27 4.36
N SER A 39 5.77 -11.46 4.48
CA SER A 39 5.10 -12.72 4.18
C SER A 39 4.50 -13.31 5.47
N ARG A 40 3.19 -13.51 5.47
CA ARG A 40 2.44 -14.14 6.57
C ARG A 40 1.24 -14.90 6.03
N PRO A 41 0.84 -16.01 6.66
CA PRO A 41 -0.38 -16.72 6.29
C PRO A 41 -1.62 -15.81 6.28
N ARG A 42 -2.70 -16.26 5.63
CA ARG A 42 -3.99 -15.57 5.68
C ARG A 42 -4.47 -15.44 7.14
N ARG A 43 -5.18 -14.34 7.44
CA ARG A 43 -5.73 -13.99 8.78
C ARG A 43 -4.70 -13.64 9.86
N PHE A 44 -3.44 -13.39 9.49
CA PHE A 44 -2.38 -12.93 10.42
C PHE A 44 -2.24 -11.40 10.50
N GLY A 45 -3.29 -10.66 10.19
CA GLY A 45 -3.37 -9.21 10.42
C GLY A 45 -2.62 -8.34 9.42
N LYS A 46 -2.26 -8.84 8.22
CA LYS A 46 -1.59 -8.06 7.17
C LYS A 46 -2.37 -6.82 6.75
N SER A 47 -3.65 -6.98 6.42
CA SER A 47 -4.51 -5.86 6.00
C SER A 47 -4.77 -4.86 7.15
N LEU A 48 -4.81 -5.34 8.41
CA LEU A 48 -4.88 -4.46 9.57
C LEU A 48 -3.58 -3.64 9.71
N LEU A 49 -2.41 -4.25 9.53
CA LEU A 49 -1.13 -3.54 9.53
C LEU A 49 -1.10 -2.46 8.44
N ILE A 50 -1.51 -2.78 7.21
CA ILE A 50 -1.61 -1.80 6.11
C ILE A 50 -2.56 -0.67 6.50
N SER A 51 -3.73 -0.97 7.06
CA SER A 51 -4.69 0.05 7.51
C SER A 51 -4.13 0.91 8.67
N THR A 52 -3.31 0.34 9.54
CA THR A 52 -2.65 1.09 10.63
C THR A 52 -1.57 2.03 10.09
N LEU A 53 -0.76 1.56 9.13
CA LEU A 53 0.24 2.38 8.46
C LEU A 53 -0.38 3.48 7.60
N ASP A 54 -1.50 3.19 6.93
CA ASP A 54 -2.28 4.18 6.18
C ASP A 54 -2.75 5.31 7.13
N ALA A 55 -3.34 4.96 8.27
CA ALA A 55 -3.75 5.93 9.28
C ALA A 55 -2.55 6.74 9.84
N TYR A 56 -1.40 6.10 10.07
CA TYR A 56 -0.19 6.75 10.56
C TYR A 56 0.36 7.75 9.54
N PHE A 57 0.59 7.33 8.30
CA PHE A 57 1.13 8.20 7.25
C PHE A 57 0.12 9.23 6.72
N SER A 58 -1.17 9.06 7.04
CA SER A 58 -2.20 10.10 6.84
C SER A 58 -2.24 11.14 7.98
N GLY A 59 -1.36 11.05 8.98
CA GLY A 59 -1.32 11.99 10.10
C GLY A 59 -2.52 11.89 11.05
N ARG A 60 -3.24 10.75 11.08
CA ARG A 60 -4.44 10.53 11.88
C ARG A 60 -4.13 10.30 13.36
N LYS A 61 -3.46 11.27 14.00
CA LYS A 61 -3.04 11.21 15.40
C LYS A 61 -4.15 10.79 16.37
N GLU A 62 -5.37 11.24 16.11
CA GLU A 62 -6.53 10.96 16.95
C GLU A 62 -6.83 9.46 17.10
N LEU A 63 -6.47 8.63 16.12
CA LEU A 63 -6.66 7.19 16.16
C LEU A 63 -5.63 6.45 17.04
N PHE A 64 -4.53 7.11 17.34
CA PHE A 64 -3.43 6.53 18.12
C PHE A 64 -3.44 6.98 19.60
N LYS A 65 -4.46 7.74 19.99
CA LYS A 65 -4.58 8.23 21.37
C LYS A 65 -4.60 7.09 22.39
N GLY A 66 -3.67 7.14 23.33
CA GLY A 66 -3.48 6.12 24.36
C GLY A 66 -2.76 4.86 23.89
N LEU A 67 -2.32 4.80 22.64
CA LEU A 67 -1.49 3.73 22.09
C LEU A 67 0.01 4.10 22.20
N LYS A 68 0.88 3.08 22.15
CA LYS A 68 2.33 3.26 22.30
C LYS A 68 2.94 4.22 21.28
N MET A 69 2.44 4.23 20.04
CA MET A 69 2.92 5.12 18.97
C MET A 69 2.73 6.59 19.31
N GLU A 70 1.69 6.96 20.07
CA GLU A 70 1.45 8.35 20.46
C GLU A 70 2.62 8.97 21.22
N ALA A 71 3.30 8.15 22.03
CA ALA A 71 4.47 8.60 22.80
C ALA A 71 5.77 8.64 21.96
N LEU A 72 5.81 7.90 20.85
CA LEU A 72 6.99 7.76 19.99
C LEU A 72 7.00 8.80 18.87
N GLU A 73 5.82 9.13 18.32
CA GLU A 73 5.68 10.06 17.19
C GLU A 73 5.25 11.45 17.66
N GLN A 74 5.97 12.46 17.20
CA GLN A 74 5.71 13.83 17.58
C GLN A 74 5.23 14.73 16.44
N GLN A 75 5.60 14.44 15.20
CA GLN A 75 5.36 15.33 14.06
C GLN A 75 4.05 15.04 13.34
N TRP A 76 3.64 13.76 13.23
CA TRP A 76 2.41 13.32 12.56
C TRP A 76 2.23 13.92 11.16
N ASP A 77 3.31 13.88 10.38
CA ASP A 77 3.31 14.39 9.01
C ASP A 77 2.31 13.63 8.11
N VAL A 78 1.77 14.34 7.13
CA VAL A 78 0.84 13.79 6.13
C VAL A 78 1.57 13.50 4.84
N TYR A 79 1.64 12.24 4.47
CA TYR A 79 2.31 11.76 3.26
C TYR A 79 1.32 11.41 2.15
N PRO A 80 1.66 11.59 0.86
CA PRO A 80 0.88 11.03 -0.23
C PRO A 80 0.98 9.49 -0.21
N ILE A 81 -0.17 8.82 -0.08
CA ILE A 81 -0.26 7.36 0.06
C ILE A 81 -0.81 6.75 -1.22
N PHE A 82 -0.10 5.74 -1.73
CA PHE A 82 -0.44 4.94 -2.89
C PHE A 82 -0.75 3.51 -2.44
N ARG A 83 -2.03 3.23 -2.22
CA ARG A 83 -2.47 1.93 -1.74
C ARG A 83 -3.00 1.09 -2.88
N ILE A 84 -2.49 -0.15 -3.01
CA ILE A 84 -2.96 -1.18 -3.95
C ILE A 84 -3.43 -2.38 -3.13
N ASP A 85 -4.63 -2.86 -3.42
CA ASP A 85 -5.19 -4.07 -2.81
C ASP A 85 -5.56 -5.05 -3.93
N PHE A 86 -4.74 -6.09 -4.08
CA PHE A 86 -4.97 -7.11 -5.08
C PHE A 86 -6.01 -8.15 -4.67
N ALA A 87 -6.55 -8.11 -3.44
CA ALA A 87 -7.61 -9.03 -3.02
C ALA A 87 -8.86 -8.97 -3.91
N LYS A 88 -9.12 -7.82 -4.53
CA LYS A 88 -10.31 -7.55 -5.33
C LYS A 88 -10.18 -7.90 -6.82
N GLY A 89 -8.98 -8.25 -7.28
CA GLY A 89 -8.70 -8.49 -8.69
C GLY A 89 -9.16 -9.86 -9.21
N ARG A 90 -9.46 -9.90 -10.50
CA ARG A 90 -9.54 -11.13 -11.28
C ARG A 90 -8.31 -11.22 -12.18
N PHE A 91 -7.40 -12.12 -11.86
CA PHE A 91 -6.11 -12.25 -12.55
C PHE A 91 -6.05 -13.46 -13.49
N ASP A 92 -7.11 -14.27 -13.46
CA ASP A 92 -7.37 -15.43 -14.29
C ASP A 92 -7.98 -15.08 -15.67
N VAL A 93 -8.14 -13.79 -15.97
CA VAL A 93 -8.66 -13.30 -17.24
C VAL A 93 -7.63 -12.42 -17.95
N GLU A 94 -7.70 -12.41 -19.28
CA GLU A 94 -6.84 -11.56 -20.12
C GLU A 94 -6.95 -10.08 -19.71
N ASN A 95 -5.80 -9.41 -19.60
CA ASN A 95 -5.68 -8.01 -19.15
C ASN A 95 -6.21 -7.71 -17.74
N GLY A 96 -6.62 -8.71 -16.95
CA GLY A 96 -7.19 -8.48 -15.62
C GLY A 96 -6.27 -7.70 -14.69
N LEU A 97 -5.00 -8.07 -14.61
CA LEU A 97 -3.99 -7.34 -13.82
C LEU A 97 -3.73 -5.94 -14.38
N GLN A 98 -3.58 -5.82 -15.70
CA GLN A 98 -3.31 -4.54 -16.33
C GLN A 98 -4.45 -3.54 -16.08
N ASN A 99 -5.70 -3.97 -16.20
CA ASN A 99 -6.87 -3.12 -15.98
C ASN A 99 -6.94 -2.58 -14.54
N ILE A 100 -6.67 -3.43 -13.55
CA ILE A 100 -6.65 -2.99 -12.14
C ILE A 100 -5.55 -1.97 -11.87
N LEU A 101 -4.33 -2.21 -12.36
CA LEU A 101 -3.25 -1.24 -12.21
C LEU A 101 -3.55 0.07 -12.95
N GLU A 102 -4.21 -0.02 -14.12
CA GLU A 102 -4.66 1.13 -14.90
C GLU A 102 -5.70 1.97 -14.14
N GLU A 103 -6.65 1.33 -13.44
CA GLU A 103 -7.63 2.00 -12.59
C GLU A 103 -6.94 2.78 -11.46
N TYR A 104 -5.97 2.17 -10.76
CA TYR A 104 -5.21 2.83 -9.70
C TYR A 104 -4.42 4.02 -10.23
N VAL A 105 -3.63 3.83 -11.29
CA VAL A 105 -2.81 4.91 -11.86
C VAL A 105 -3.68 6.05 -12.37
N SER A 106 -4.77 5.76 -13.06
CA SER A 106 -5.70 6.77 -13.57
C SER A 106 -6.39 7.56 -12.45
N ALA A 107 -6.75 6.91 -11.35
CA ALA A 107 -7.29 7.58 -10.17
C ALA A 107 -6.26 8.55 -9.56
N TRP A 108 -5.00 8.15 -9.45
CA TRP A 108 -3.94 9.01 -8.94
C TRP A 108 -3.57 10.14 -9.90
N GLU A 109 -3.62 9.91 -11.21
CA GLU A 109 -3.45 10.96 -12.22
C GLU A 109 -4.48 12.09 -12.08
N THR A 110 -5.71 11.77 -11.67
CA THR A 110 -6.75 12.79 -11.39
C THR A 110 -6.37 13.70 -10.24
N VAL A 111 -5.64 13.18 -9.25
CA VAL A 111 -5.22 13.94 -8.05
C VAL A 111 -3.91 14.70 -8.30
N TYR A 112 -2.91 13.99 -8.84
CA TYR A 112 -1.55 14.50 -8.92
C TYR A 112 -1.16 15.04 -10.31
N GLY A 113 -1.96 14.76 -11.33
CA GLY A 113 -1.76 15.21 -12.69
C GLY A 113 -1.33 14.10 -13.64
N LYS A 114 -1.68 14.28 -14.90
CA LYS A 114 -1.38 13.41 -16.02
C LYS A 114 -0.44 14.10 -17.00
N SER A 115 0.46 13.33 -17.60
CA SER A 115 1.30 13.81 -18.70
C SER A 115 1.06 12.98 -19.95
N ASN A 116 0.95 13.65 -21.11
CA ASN A 116 0.77 12.97 -22.40
C ASN A 116 2.08 12.38 -22.96
N ILE A 117 3.21 12.67 -22.33
CA ILE A 117 4.53 12.15 -22.72
C ILE A 117 4.69 10.71 -22.25
N TYR A 118 4.16 10.39 -21.07
CA TYR A 118 4.29 9.08 -20.46
C TYR A 118 3.09 8.20 -20.85
N THR A 119 3.36 7.13 -21.59
CA THR A 119 2.29 6.28 -22.18
C THR A 119 2.21 4.89 -21.57
N THR A 120 3.32 4.38 -21.02
CA THR A 120 3.31 3.07 -20.35
C THR A 120 2.81 3.20 -18.91
N LEU A 121 2.22 2.14 -18.39
CA LEU A 121 1.71 2.10 -17.01
C LEU A 121 2.80 2.48 -15.99
N SER A 122 4.00 1.90 -16.14
CA SER A 122 5.13 2.16 -15.25
C SER A 122 5.63 3.60 -15.32
N SER A 123 5.76 4.18 -16.53
CA SER A 123 6.20 5.57 -16.68
C SER A 123 5.17 6.59 -16.19
N ARG A 124 3.90 6.31 -16.36
CA ARG A 124 2.79 7.12 -15.81
C ARG A 124 2.80 7.07 -14.27
N PHE A 125 2.97 5.88 -13.69
CA PHE A 125 3.04 5.74 -12.25
C PHE A 125 4.26 6.47 -11.67
N GLN A 126 5.44 6.32 -12.29
CA GLN A 126 6.63 7.09 -11.89
C GLN A 126 6.35 8.60 -11.89
N TYR A 127 5.79 9.13 -12.98
CA TYR A 127 5.45 10.54 -13.08
C TYR A 127 4.49 10.99 -11.96
N VAL A 128 3.47 10.19 -11.67
CA VAL A 128 2.51 10.48 -10.58
C VAL A 128 3.20 10.54 -9.22
N LEU A 129 4.13 9.63 -8.92
CA LEU A 129 4.91 9.65 -7.67
C LEU A 129 5.76 10.92 -7.57
N GLU A 130 6.45 11.31 -8.64
CA GLU A 130 7.26 12.53 -8.70
C GLU A 130 6.39 13.79 -8.52
N GLN A 131 5.22 13.85 -9.17
CA GLN A 131 4.28 14.96 -9.02
C GLN A 131 3.67 15.03 -7.61
N ALA A 132 3.33 13.90 -7.01
CA ALA A 132 2.81 13.84 -5.66
C ALA A 132 3.85 14.37 -4.66
N ALA A 133 5.09 13.93 -4.76
CA ALA A 133 6.17 14.42 -3.91
C ALA A 133 6.42 15.92 -4.10
N ALA A 134 6.44 16.41 -5.34
CA ALA A 134 6.64 17.82 -5.63
C ALA A 134 5.50 18.70 -5.11
N LYS A 135 4.23 18.26 -5.27
CA LYS A 135 3.05 19.02 -4.83
C LYS A 135 2.87 19.06 -3.32
N THR A 136 3.20 17.99 -2.61
CA THR A 136 3.00 17.90 -1.17
C THR A 136 4.21 18.32 -0.35
N GLY A 137 5.40 18.35 -0.96
CA GLY A 137 6.66 18.56 -0.26
C GLY A 137 7.10 17.33 0.57
N HIS A 138 6.33 16.23 0.53
CA HIS A 138 6.61 14.98 1.24
C HIS A 138 6.81 13.83 0.25
N LYS A 139 7.74 12.95 0.56
CA LYS A 139 7.96 11.72 -0.22
C LYS A 139 6.75 10.79 -0.12
N CYS A 140 6.56 9.93 -1.12
CA CYS A 140 5.42 9.04 -1.25
C CYS A 140 5.54 7.78 -0.37
N VAL A 141 4.40 7.28 0.08
CA VAL A 141 4.25 6.00 0.76
C VAL A 141 3.50 5.04 -0.14
N ILE A 142 4.03 3.82 -0.33
CA ILE A 142 3.39 2.77 -1.14
C ILE A 142 3.03 1.60 -0.22
N LEU A 143 1.75 1.22 -0.23
CA LEU A 143 1.22 0.11 0.57
C LEU A 143 0.52 -0.89 -0.36
N ILE A 144 1.07 -2.10 -0.50
CA ILE A 144 0.53 -3.14 -1.39
C ILE A 144 0.10 -4.35 -0.56
N ASP A 145 -1.20 -4.66 -0.61
CA ASP A 145 -1.76 -5.87 0.01
C ASP A 145 -1.91 -6.98 -1.03
N GLU A 146 -1.59 -8.22 -0.62
CA GLU A 146 -1.66 -9.44 -1.44
C GLU A 146 -0.88 -9.32 -2.76
N TYR A 147 0.38 -8.80 -2.70
CA TYR A 147 1.23 -8.56 -3.88
C TYR A 147 1.42 -9.79 -4.78
N ASP A 148 1.34 -10.98 -4.22
CA ASP A 148 1.57 -12.27 -4.86
C ASP A 148 0.29 -12.89 -5.48
N LYS A 149 -0.89 -12.40 -5.12
CA LYS A 149 -2.18 -12.91 -5.61
C LYS A 149 -2.29 -12.92 -7.15
N PRO A 150 -1.82 -11.90 -7.90
CA PRO A 150 -1.87 -11.92 -9.36
C PRO A 150 -1.08 -13.07 -10.00
N LEU A 151 -0.14 -13.66 -9.28
CA LEU A 151 0.61 -14.84 -9.73
C LEU A 151 -0.01 -16.13 -9.20
N LEU A 152 -0.44 -16.14 -7.93
CA LEU A 152 -1.01 -17.33 -7.31
C LEU A 152 -2.34 -17.77 -7.95
N ASP A 153 -3.15 -16.81 -8.42
CA ASP A 153 -4.43 -17.11 -9.06
C ASP A 153 -4.27 -17.78 -10.44
N VAL A 154 -3.08 -17.72 -11.05
CA VAL A 154 -2.75 -18.26 -12.40
C VAL A 154 -1.48 -19.12 -12.38
N LEU A 155 -1.16 -19.70 -11.24
CA LEU A 155 0.03 -20.52 -11.07
C LEU A 155 0.02 -21.71 -12.07
N ASP A 156 1.15 -21.91 -12.76
CA ASP A 156 1.32 -22.92 -13.81
C ASP A 156 0.44 -22.72 -15.07
N GLU A 157 -0.23 -21.57 -15.22
CA GLU A 157 -1.01 -21.22 -16.40
C GLU A 157 -0.26 -20.24 -17.33
N PRO A 158 -0.64 -20.15 -18.62
CA PRO A 158 0.01 -19.23 -19.58
C PRO A 158 0.01 -17.77 -19.13
N LEU A 159 -1.03 -17.32 -18.40
CA LEU A 159 -1.17 -15.96 -17.89
C LEU A 159 -0.17 -15.64 -16.77
N GLU A 160 0.40 -16.64 -16.08
CA GLU A 160 1.40 -16.38 -15.06
C GLU A 160 2.61 -15.61 -15.61
N LYS A 161 3.11 -15.99 -16.78
CA LYS A 161 4.25 -15.31 -17.41
C LYS A 161 3.92 -13.86 -17.77
N VAL A 162 2.70 -13.61 -18.23
CA VAL A 162 2.20 -12.29 -18.59
C VAL A 162 2.10 -11.42 -17.33
N ASN A 163 1.42 -11.90 -16.30
CA ASN A 163 1.26 -11.19 -15.04
C ASN A 163 2.61 -10.93 -14.35
N ARG A 164 3.53 -11.89 -14.39
CA ARG A 164 4.90 -11.72 -13.87
C ARG A 164 5.65 -10.61 -14.59
N SER A 165 5.53 -10.51 -15.91
CA SER A 165 6.16 -9.42 -16.67
C SER A 165 5.57 -8.06 -16.30
N ILE A 166 4.24 -7.95 -16.21
CA ILE A 166 3.55 -6.71 -15.82
C ILE A 166 3.98 -6.26 -14.43
N LEU A 167 3.99 -7.17 -13.44
CA LEU A 167 4.42 -6.84 -12.08
C LEU A 167 5.90 -6.44 -12.01
N LYS A 168 6.77 -7.13 -12.74
CA LYS A 168 8.20 -6.79 -12.79
C LYS A 168 8.40 -5.37 -13.31
N ASP A 169 7.71 -4.99 -14.37
CA ASP A 169 7.81 -3.66 -14.95
C ASP A 169 7.22 -2.61 -13.99
N PHE A 170 6.07 -2.91 -13.39
CA PHE A 170 5.40 -2.01 -12.44
C PHE A 170 6.24 -1.80 -11.18
N TYR A 171 6.75 -2.86 -10.56
CA TYR A 171 7.60 -2.75 -9.35
C TYR A 171 8.99 -2.18 -9.67
N GLY A 172 9.46 -2.29 -10.91
CA GLY A 172 10.66 -1.60 -11.38
C GLY A 172 10.61 -0.09 -11.18
N THR A 173 9.40 0.48 -11.15
CA THR A 173 9.15 1.90 -10.88
C THR A 173 9.66 2.33 -9.50
N PHE A 174 9.64 1.45 -8.49
CA PHE A 174 10.11 1.80 -7.14
C PHE A 174 11.58 2.15 -7.12
N LYS A 175 12.40 1.45 -7.92
CA LYS A 175 13.82 1.79 -8.07
C LYS A 175 14.00 3.09 -8.85
N ALA A 176 13.20 3.32 -9.89
CA ALA A 176 13.30 4.53 -10.70
C ALA A 176 12.86 5.79 -9.93
N ALA A 177 11.84 5.67 -9.09
CA ALA A 177 11.28 6.76 -8.29
C ALA A 177 11.82 6.83 -6.85
N ASP A 178 12.91 6.15 -6.53
CA ASP A 178 13.49 6.00 -5.18
C ASP A 178 13.63 7.34 -4.42
N ALA A 179 14.09 8.38 -5.12
CA ALA A 179 14.23 9.71 -4.56
C ALA A 179 12.90 10.30 -4.04
N SER A 180 11.77 9.87 -4.61
CA SER A 180 10.41 10.31 -4.26
C SER A 180 9.73 9.38 -3.26
N LEU A 181 10.37 8.30 -2.82
CA LEU A 181 9.77 7.32 -1.90
C LEU A 181 10.25 7.51 -0.47
N ARG A 182 9.30 7.50 0.47
CA ARG A 182 9.53 7.49 1.93
C ARG A 182 9.50 6.07 2.48
N PHE A 183 8.51 5.29 2.04
CA PHE A 183 8.26 3.96 2.56
C PHE A 183 7.51 3.11 1.53
N VAL A 184 7.90 1.85 1.42
CA VAL A 184 7.22 0.84 0.58
C VAL A 184 7.00 -0.41 1.41
N LEU A 185 5.75 -0.88 1.49
CA LEU A 185 5.41 -2.17 2.09
C LEU A 185 4.67 -3.05 1.10
N LEU A 186 5.16 -4.26 0.91
CA LEU A 186 4.46 -5.34 0.19
C LEU A 186 4.09 -6.43 1.17
N THR A 187 2.81 -6.83 1.20
CA THR A 187 2.35 -7.95 1.99
C THR A 187 1.79 -9.07 1.12
N GLY A 188 2.08 -10.31 1.48
CA GLY A 188 1.65 -11.50 0.76
C GLY A 188 1.63 -12.76 1.61
N VAL A 189 1.46 -13.92 0.97
CA VAL A 189 1.47 -15.24 1.63
C VAL A 189 2.70 -16.08 1.27
N THR A 190 3.46 -15.68 0.25
CA THR A 190 4.68 -16.35 -0.22
C THR A 190 5.92 -15.53 0.05
#